data_1503b1243144b16095941f0d06eadcca
#
_entry.id   1503b1243144b16095941f0d06eadcca
#
_cell.length_a   1.000
_cell.length_b   1.000
_cell.length_c   1.000
_cell.angle_alpha   90.00
_cell.angle_beta   90.00
_cell.angle_gamma   90.00
#
_symmetry.space_group_name_H-M   'P 1'
#
loop_
_entity.id
_entity.type
_entity.pdbx_description
1 polymer ?
#
loop_
_entity_poly.entity_id
_entity_poly.type
_entity_poly.pdbx_seq_one_letter_code
_entity_poly.pdbx_strand_id
1 'polypeptide(L)'
;MTQSQRSIVKVTSLAHWRCLAGGRLWQRLGTAPLWRLPLELLQQLHWWFIRPWRWPRRPPKGRPALPWQLTLPACWLNSYRPAEVSWWWALGVRSWSQLAQYTPDSLAGATHAKRRQHWPDQCRPALQLLADKAALLDCTPERWRAPFSLLRLQQKTHQPHGIDEGHPEIPNWWWEALRAEGVVLKPQRGHAGRGVIRFRWSGSALEQQALFRRLPADAPHAAEAEPPTPAQLLAHWHRLCRSDEPALAAPYLCHSTDLPAADPAVVVRVITTRPSPEGPVAVRQAWLEVPLCDGAVVFISADGVSLPNPGEALTAAQQGALARWTRQLHNGAPVCVRACLDAAAAMHQRLPAIDQVAWDWIPASPEPLLLEGNGGFGLLVPQLFARLNAAALQP
;
A
#
# COMPACT_ATOMS: atom_id res chain seq x y z
N MET A 1 -13.40 28.99 -7.70
CA MET A 1 -13.95 27.73 -7.18
C MET A 1 -14.82 27.12 -8.26
N THR A 2 -14.36 26.06 -8.88
CA THR A 2 -15.04 25.43 -10.00
C THR A 2 -16.25 24.62 -9.53
N GLN A 3 -17.24 24.47 -10.37
CA GLN A 3 -18.51 23.76 -10.13
C GLN A 3 -18.33 22.31 -9.60
N SER A 4 -17.14 21.70 -9.83
CA SER A 4 -16.76 20.37 -9.34
C SER A 4 -16.59 20.30 -7.81
N GLN A 5 -16.26 21.40 -7.14
CA GLN A 5 -16.14 21.42 -5.67
C GLN A 5 -17.50 21.56 -4.96
N ARG A 6 -18.54 22.05 -5.65
CA ARG A 6 -19.88 22.18 -5.05
C ARG A 6 -20.70 20.88 -5.01
N SER A 7 -20.34 19.88 -5.79
CA SER A 7 -21.07 18.59 -5.80
C SER A 7 -20.76 17.69 -4.60
N ILE A 8 -19.72 18.00 -3.82
CA ILE A 8 -19.33 17.23 -2.62
C ILE A 8 -20.16 17.64 -1.38
N VAL A 9 -20.80 18.79 -1.40
CA VAL A 9 -21.36 19.43 -0.19
C VAL A 9 -22.87 19.18 0.03
N LYS A 10 -23.59 18.56 -0.89
CA LYS A 10 -25.04 18.34 -0.73
C LYS A 10 -25.44 16.88 -0.76
N VAL A 11 -25.03 16.12 0.27
CA VAL A 11 -25.59 14.78 0.46
C VAL A 11 -25.98 14.58 1.93
N THR A 12 -27.05 15.24 2.35
CA THR A 12 -27.72 15.04 3.64
C THR A 12 -29.14 14.51 3.45
N SER A 13 -29.39 13.66 2.48
CA SER A 13 -30.71 13.05 2.28
C SER A 13 -30.76 11.63 2.80
N LEU A 14 -31.95 11.16 3.20
CA LEU A 14 -32.22 9.78 3.64
C LEU A 14 -31.72 8.75 2.60
N ALA A 15 -31.69 9.13 1.31
CA ALA A 15 -31.15 8.33 0.21
C ALA A 15 -29.63 8.12 0.35
N HIS A 16 -28.88 9.11 0.86
CA HIS A 16 -27.47 8.95 1.15
C HIS A 16 -27.23 7.96 2.30
N TRP A 17 -28.01 8.04 3.36
CA TRP A 17 -27.99 7.06 4.44
C TRP A 17 -28.31 5.64 3.95
N ARG A 18 -29.26 5.50 3.04
CA ARG A 18 -29.55 4.21 2.40
C ARG A 18 -28.42 3.73 1.49
N CYS A 19 -27.77 4.63 0.75
CA CYS A 19 -26.61 4.29 -0.06
C CYS A 19 -25.39 3.92 0.78
N LEU A 20 -25.13 4.61 1.89
CA LEU A 20 -23.97 4.34 2.74
C LEU A 20 -24.21 3.13 3.67
N ALA A 21 -25.36 3.03 4.31
CA ALA A 21 -25.73 1.88 5.14
C ALA A 21 -25.97 0.63 4.30
N GLY A 22 -26.53 0.79 3.09
CA GLY A 22 -26.75 -0.27 2.12
C GLY A 22 -25.54 -0.55 1.22
N GLY A 23 -24.63 0.40 1.02
CA GLY A 23 -23.66 0.37 -0.07
C GLY A 23 -22.77 -0.87 -0.08
N ARG A 24 -22.25 -1.30 1.02
CA ARG A 24 -21.43 -2.51 1.10
C ARG A 24 -22.29 -3.77 1.29
N LEU A 25 -23.26 -3.70 2.16
CA LEU A 25 -24.16 -4.82 2.41
C LEU A 25 -25.02 -5.08 1.17
N TRP A 26 -25.63 -4.07 0.58
CA TRP A 26 -26.51 -4.19 -0.59
C TRP A 26 -25.77 -4.35 -1.92
N GLN A 27 -24.61 -3.72 -2.14
CA GLN A 27 -23.79 -4.01 -3.32
C GLN A 27 -23.24 -5.43 -3.30
N ARG A 28 -22.89 -5.95 -2.13
CA ARG A 28 -22.47 -7.35 -1.99
C ARG A 28 -23.62 -8.31 -1.95
N LEU A 29 -24.80 -7.93 -1.45
CA LEU A 29 -26.02 -8.72 -1.51
C LEU A 29 -26.58 -8.82 -2.93
N GLY A 30 -26.43 -7.77 -3.75
CA GLY A 30 -26.85 -7.82 -5.15
C GLY A 30 -25.97 -8.70 -6.05
N THR A 31 -24.75 -9.03 -5.60
CA THR A 31 -23.76 -9.79 -6.38
C THR A 31 -23.24 -11.05 -5.72
N ALA A 32 -23.51 -11.25 -4.43
CA ALA A 32 -23.02 -12.40 -3.67
C ALA A 32 -24.17 -13.32 -3.22
N PRO A 33 -23.95 -14.63 -3.21
CA PRO A 33 -24.96 -15.55 -2.70
C PRO A 33 -25.27 -15.26 -1.23
N LEU A 34 -26.54 -15.30 -0.86
CA LEU A 34 -27.10 -14.96 0.47
C LEU A 34 -26.40 -15.65 1.65
N TRP A 35 -25.76 -16.80 1.42
CA TRP A 35 -25.02 -17.54 2.46
C TRP A 35 -23.73 -16.82 2.95
N ARG A 36 -23.22 -15.85 2.20
CA ARG A 36 -22.06 -15.01 2.64
C ARG A 36 -22.43 -13.91 3.63
N LEU A 37 -23.72 -13.60 3.75
CA LEU A 37 -24.20 -12.55 4.65
C LEU A 37 -23.80 -12.77 6.12
N PRO A 38 -23.98 -13.97 6.70
CA PRO A 38 -23.55 -14.23 8.08
C PRO A 38 -22.05 -14.07 8.28
N LEU A 39 -21.25 -14.48 7.30
CA LEU A 39 -19.78 -14.35 7.33
C LEU A 39 -19.33 -12.88 7.31
N GLU A 40 -19.96 -12.05 6.50
CA GLU A 40 -19.68 -10.60 6.45
C GLU A 40 -20.10 -9.91 7.75
N LEU A 41 -21.26 -10.26 8.29
CA LEU A 41 -21.73 -9.77 9.59
C LEU A 41 -20.79 -10.20 10.72
N LEU A 42 -20.39 -11.47 10.77
CA LEU A 42 -19.43 -12.00 11.73
C LEU A 42 -18.06 -11.31 11.57
N GLN A 43 -17.61 -11.05 10.35
CA GLN A 43 -16.37 -10.34 10.10
C GLN A 43 -16.43 -8.88 10.57
N GLN A 44 -17.57 -8.19 10.37
CA GLN A 44 -17.80 -6.85 10.90
C GLN A 44 -17.88 -6.86 12.44
N LEU A 45 -18.60 -7.80 13.03
CA LEU A 45 -18.67 -7.99 14.48
C LEU A 45 -17.30 -8.30 15.06
N HIS A 46 -16.50 -9.15 14.40
CA HIS A 46 -15.13 -9.46 14.81
C HIS A 46 -14.25 -8.19 14.81
N TRP A 47 -14.34 -7.36 13.78
CA TRP A 47 -13.58 -6.11 13.69
C TRP A 47 -13.99 -5.13 14.79
N TRP A 48 -15.27 -5.03 15.11
CA TRP A 48 -15.81 -4.05 16.04
C TRP A 48 -15.80 -4.51 17.49
N PHE A 49 -15.99 -5.78 17.77
CA PHE A 49 -16.16 -6.28 19.14
C PHE A 49 -15.01 -7.17 19.63
N ILE A 50 -14.32 -7.88 18.78
CA ILE A 50 -13.26 -8.81 19.18
C ILE A 50 -11.86 -8.21 19.00
N ARG A 51 -11.67 -7.26 18.08
CA ARG A 51 -10.41 -6.52 17.92
C ARG A 51 -10.29 -5.15 18.61
N PRO A 52 -11.26 -4.65 19.37
CA PRO A 52 -11.12 -3.36 20.09
C PRO A 52 -9.96 -3.34 21.09
N TRP A 53 -9.44 -4.49 21.50
CA TRP A 53 -8.27 -4.64 22.37
C TRP A 53 -6.94 -4.14 21.73
N ARG A 54 -6.90 -3.99 20.41
CA ARG A 54 -5.75 -3.45 19.66
C ARG A 54 -5.87 -1.96 19.33
N TRP A 55 -6.90 -1.31 19.78
CA TRP A 55 -7.08 0.13 19.60
C TRP A 55 -6.20 0.89 20.58
N PRO A 56 -5.65 2.05 20.17
CA PRO A 56 -5.04 2.95 21.12
C PRO A 56 -6.09 3.31 22.17
N ARG A 57 -5.93 2.76 23.36
CA ARG A 57 -6.92 2.89 24.46
C ARG A 57 -6.97 4.29 25.04
N ARG A 58 -6.05 5.17 24.65
CA ARG A 58 -5.98 6.54 25.17
C ARG A 58 -5.80 7.52 24.02
N PRO A 59 -6.66 8.57 23.96
CA PRO A 59 -6.36 9.70 23.10
C PRO A 59 -5.02 10.31 23.51
N PRO A 60 -4.28 10.96 22.59
CA PRO A 60 -3.10 11.73 22.95
C PRO A 60 -3.40 12.68 24.10
N LYS A 61 -2.49 12.76 25.09
CA LYS A 61 -2.65 13.62 26.27
C LYS A 61 -3.07 15.04 25.85
N GLY A 62 -4.12 15.57 26.48
CA GLY A 62 -4.59 16.94 26.26
C GLY A 62 -5.67 17.10 25.18
N ARG A 63 -6.16 16.04 24.56
CA ARG A 63 -7.29 16.13 23.61
C ARG A 63 -8.55 15.49 24.18
N PRO A 64 -9.70 16.19 24.20
CA PRO A 64 -10.96 15.60 24.65
C PRO A 64 -11.33 14.45 23.72
N ALA A 65 -11.38 13.23 24.25
CA ALA A 65 -11.92 12.08 23.55
C ALA A 65 -13.43 12.14 23.61
N LEU A 66 -14.09 12.13 22.47
CA LEU A 66 -15.48 11.67 22.44
C LEU A 66 -15.49 10.20 22.90
N PRO A 67 -16.42 9.80 23.76
CA PRO A 67 -16.59 8.40 24.10
C PRO A 67 -16.78 7.63 22.78
N TRP A 68 -15.83 6.78 22.46
CA TRP A 68 -15.85 6.01 21.22
C TRP A 68 -17.14 5.18 21.09
N GLN A 69 -17.75 4.81 22.23
CA GLN A 69 -19.02 4.12 22.29
C GLN A 69 -20.17 4.87 21.61
N LEU A 70 -20.16 6.20 21.64
CA LEU A 70 -21.19 7.03 20.99
C LEU A 70 -20.96 7.17 19.48
N THR A 71 -19.72 7.02 19.01
CA THR A 71 -19.39 7.11 17.59
C THR A 71 -19.41 5.75 16.90
N LEU A 72 -19.35 4.65 17.66
CA LEU A 72 -19.29 3.30 17.15
C LEU A 72 -20.42 2.93 16.17
N PRO A 73 -21.71 3.11 16.52
CA PRO A 73 -22.81 2.79 15.61
C PRO A 73 -22.75 3.58 14.31
N ALA A 74 -22.43 4.88 14.42
CA ALA A 74 -22.35 5.77 13.27
C ALA A 74 -21.18 5.40 12.34
N CYS A 75 -20.02 5.04 12.88
CA CYS A 75 -18.87 4.56 12.12
C CYS A 75 -19.19 3.23 11.42
N TRP A 76 -19.83 2.33 12.13
CA TRP A 76 -20.25 1.03 11.59
C TRP A 76 -21.27 1.18 10.45
N LEU A 77 -22.31 1.98 10.63
CA LEU A 77 -23.32 2.26 9.60
C LEU A 77 -22.71 2.88 8.33
N ASN A 78 -21.63 3.64 8.48
CA ASN A 78 -20.95 4.30 7.36
C ASN A 78 -19.69 3.56 6.89
N SER A 79 -19.50 2.32 7.32
CA SER A 79 -18.41 1.44 6.86
C SER A 79 -17.01 1.93 7.20
N TYR A 80 -16.82 2.85 8.14
CA TYR A 80 -15.51 3.24 8.66
C TYR A 80 -14.90 2.11 9.47
N ARG A 81 -13.62 1.88 9.26
CA ARG A 81 -12.83 0.99 10.12
C ARG A 81 -12.34 1.75 11.35
N PRO A 82 -12.15 1.07 12.47
CA PRO A 82 -11.61 1.69 13.68
C PRO A 82 -10.32 2.49 13.46
N ALA A 83 -9.38 1.93 12.72
CA ALA A 83 -8.12 2.60 12.41
C ALA A 83 -8.32 3.91 11.63
N GLU A 84 -9.29 3.97 10.72
CA GLU A 84 -9.60 5.18 9.96
C GLU A 84 -10.12 6.30 10.88
N VAL A 85 -10.98 5.94 11.82
CA VAL A 85 -11.54 6.91 12.79
C VAL A 85 -10.44 7.50 13.67
N SER A 86 -9.47 6.69 14.10
CA SER A 86 -8.36 7.18 14.92
C SER A 86 -7.48 8.20 14.16
N TRP A 87 -7.27 8.03 12.86
CA TRP A 87 -6.61 9.01 12.01
C TRP A 87 -7.36 10.34 11.94
N TRP A 88 -8.69 10.30 11.73
CA TRP A 88 -9.50 11.51 11.69
C TRP A 88 -9.49 12.25 13.02
N TRP A 89 -9.54 11.52 14.13
CA TRP A 89 -9.45 12.14 15.45
C TRP A 89 -8.09 12.78 15.71
N ALA A 90 -7.01 12.15 15.26
CA ALA A 90 -5.68 12.76 15.34
C ALA A 90 -5.61 14.09 14.61
N LEU A 91 -6.37 14.26 13.52
CA LEU A 91 -6.51 15.50 12.76
C LEU A 91 -7.60 16.45 13.28
N GLY A 92 -8.15 16.19 14.47
CA GLY A 92 -9.11 17.11 15.08
C GLY A 92 -10.55 17.01 14.57
N VAL A 93 -10.89 16.02 13.74
CA VAL A 93 -12.29 15.72 13.40
C VAL A 93 -13.01 15.25 14.65
N ARG A 94 -14.07 15.95 15.10
CA ARG A 94 -14.73 15.70 16.38
C ARG A 94 -16.22 15.37 16.26
N SER A 95 -16.82 15.59 15.10
CA SER A 95 -18.24 15.34 14.91
C SER A 95 -18.47 14.37 13.75
N TRP A 96 -19.63 13.72 13.82
CA TRP A 96 -20.09 12.84 12.77
C TRP A 96 -20.28 13.59 11.44
N SER A 97 -20.84 14.79 11.48
CA SER A 97 -21.04 15.63 10.30
C SER A 97 -19.72 15.99 9.60
N GLN A 98 -18.66 16.20 10.37
CA GLN A 98 -17.32 16.38 9.81
C GLN A 98 -16.80 15.08 9.18
N LEU A 99 -16.95 13.93 9.86
CA LEU A 99 -16.49 12.64 9.36
C LEU A 99 -17.23 12.24 8.08
N ALA A 100 -18.53 12.54 7.98
CA ALA A 100 -19.35 12.23 6.80
C ALA A 100 -18.91 12.96 5.51
N GLN A 101 -18.02 13.96 5.61
CA GLN A 101 -17.43 14.65 4.46
C GLN A 101 -16.36 13.81 3.74
N TYR A 102 -15.90 12.72 4.35
CA TYR A 102 -14.81 11.91 3.85
C TYR A 102 -15.31 10.53 3.41
N THR A 103 -14.58 9.92 2.50
CA THR A 103 -14.87 8.59 1.97
C THR A 103 -14.05 7.54 2.73
N PRO A 104 -14.69 6.54 3.36
CA PRO A 104 -13.98 5.43 3.98
C PRO A 104 -13.16 4.62 2.96
N ASP A 105 -12.02 4.10 3.36
CA ASP A 105 -11.18 3.21 2.54
C ASP A 105 -11.95 1.97 2.08
N SER A 106 -12.91 1.54 2.88
CA SER A 106 -13.79 0.43 2.51
C SER A 106 -14.60 0.70 1.23
N LEU A 107 -14.86 1.96 0.90
CA LEU A 107 -15.58 2.41 -0.29
C LEU A 107 -14.64 2.87 -1.42
N ALA A 108 -13.31 2.78 -1.25
CA ALA A 108 -12.35 3.21 -2.26
C ALA A 108 -12.60 2.54 -3.62
N GLY A 109 -12.79 1.22 -3.64
CA GLY A 109 -13.07 0.47 -4.87
C GLY A 109 -14.31 0.95 -5.60
N ALA A 110 -15.41 1.17 -4.87
CA ALA A 110 -16.66 1.70 -5.46
C ALA A 110 -16.49 3.14 -5.98
N THR A 111 -15.71 3.95 -5.26
CA THR A 111 -15.41 5.33 -5.66
C THR A 111 -14.59 5.37 -6.95
N HIS A 112 -13.56 4.52 -7.07
CA HIS A 112 -12.78 4.41 -8.30
C HIS A 112 -13.63 3.87 -9.46
N ALA A 113 -14.45 2.84 -9.23
CA ALA A 113 -15.36 2.32 -10.24
C ALA A 113 -16.33 3.39 -10.74
N LYS A 114 -16.91 4.18 -9.83
CA LYS A 114 -17.80 5.30 -10.20
C LYS A 114 -17.10 6.37 -11.03
N ARG A 115 -15.86 6.69 -10.74
CA ARG A 115 -15.08 7.64 -11.55
C ARG A 115 -14.85 7.14 -12.97
N ARG A 116 -14.61 5.83 -13.14
CA ARG A 116 -14.34 5.19 -14.42
C ARG A 116 -15.60 4.87 -15.22
N GLN A 117 -16.79 5.10 -14.68
CA GLN A 117 -18.05 4.80 -15.38
C GLN A 117 -18.19 5.53 -16.72
N HIS A 118 -17.44 6.60 -16.95
CA HIS A 118 -17.48 7.38 -18.20
C HIS A 118 -16.54 6.83 -19.29
N TRP A 119 -15.57 5.95 -18.92
CA TRP A 119 -14.61 5.33 -19.86
C TRP A 119 -14.18 3.91 -19.42
N PRO A 120 -15.14 3.03 -19.13
CA PRO A 120 -14.85 1.74 -18.50
C PRO A 120 -14.01 0.82 -19.37
N ASP A 121 -14.30 0.77 -20.67
CA ASP A 121 -13.61 -0.12 -21.61
C ASP A 121 -12.18 0.34 -21.90
N GLN A 122 -11.94 1.64 -21.92
CA GLN A 122 -10.62 2.25 -22.09
C GLN A 122 -9.71 2.01 -20.89
N CYS A 123 -10.26 1.98 -19.66
CA CYS A 123 -9.49 1.72 -18.45
C CYS A 123 -9.11 0.24 -18.25
N ARG A 124 -9.85 -0.69 -18.86
CA ARG A 124 -9.67 -2.14 -18.61
C ARG A 124 -8.28 -2.65 -18.92
N PRO A 125 -7.63 -2.33 -20.06
CA PRO A 125 -6.28 -2.78 -20.35
C PRO A 125 -5.26 -2.29 -19.30
N ALA A 126 -5.34 -1.01 -18.91
CA ALA A 126 -4.47 -0.45 -17.89
C ALA A 126 -4.66 -1.12 -16.52
N LEU A 127 -5.91 -1.39 -16.13
CA LEU A 127 -6.20 -2.09 -14.87
C LEU A 127 -5.68 -3.53 -14.85
N GLN A 128 -5.75 -4.23 -15.98
CA GLN A 128 -5.18 -5.58 -16.12
C GLN A 128 -3.67 -5.55 -15.98
N LEU A 129 -3.00 -4.59 -16.65
CA LEU A 129 -1.56 -4.40 -16.55
C LEU A 129 -1.12 -4.06 -15.12
N LEU A 130 -1.80 -3.13 -14.45
CA LEU A 130 -1.51 -2.75 -13.06
C LEU A 130 -1.79 -3.88 -12.05
N ALA A 131 -2.67 -4.82 -12.36
CA ALA A 131 -2.95 -5.98 -11.50
C ALA A 131 -1.87 -7.06 -11.58
N ASP A 132 -1.04 -7.07 -12.62
CA ASP A 132 0.03 -8.02 -12.83
C ASP A 132 1.40 -7.33 -12.72
N LYS A 133 2.08 -7.53 -11.60
CA LYS A 133 3.35 -6.85 -11.30
C LYS A 133 4.46 -7.22 -12.30
N ALA A 134 4.48 -8.45 -12.80
CA ALA A 134 5.48 -8.86 -13.78
C ALA A 134 5.24 -8.15 -15.11
N ALA A 135 4.00 -8.16 -15.61
CA ALA A 135 3.65 -7.47 -16.85
C ALA A 135 3.88 -5.96 -16.76
N LEU A 136 3.60 -5.34 -15.59
CA LEU A 136 3.89 -3.92 -15.38
C LEU A 136 5.39 -3.65 -15.44
N LEU A 137 6.22 -4.47 -14.78
CA LEU A 137 7.67 -4.29 -14.79
C LEU A 137 8.25 -4.53 -16.19
N ASP A 138 7.72 -5.48 -16.97
CA ASP A 138 8.14 -5.69 -18.38
C ASP A 138 7.88 -4.48 -19.26
N CYS A 139 6.79 -3.74 -19.01
CA CYS A 139 6.47 -2.49 -19.70
C CYS A 139 7.24 -1.27 -19.16
N THR A 140 7.92 -1.40 -18.02
CA THR A 140 8.66 -0.32 -17.38
C THR A 140 10.01 -0.12 -18.07
N PRO A 141 10.42 1.13 -18.38
CA PRO A 141 11.76 1.42 -18.89
C PRO A 141 12.84 0.80 -18.01
N GLU A 142 13.88 0.26 -18.64
CA GLU A 142 14.96 -0.45 -17.93
C GLU A 142 15.60 0.37 -16.81
N ARG A 143 15.81 1.66 -17.02
CA ARG A 143 16.36 2.58 -16.02
C ARG A 143 15.54 2.69 -14.74
N TRP A 144 14.24 2.37 -14.78
CA TRP A 144 13.32 2.42 -13.63
C TRP A 144 12.94 1.04 -13.13
N ARG A 145 13.52 0.01 -13.66
CA ARG A 145 13.20 -1.37 -13.37
C ARG A 145 14.39 -2.09 -12.72
N ALA A 146 14.17 -2.59 -11.50
CA ALA A 146 15.11 -3.54 -10.93
C ALA A 146 15.07 -4.88 -11.69
N PRO A 147 16.16 -5.63 -11.72
CA PRO A 147 16.11 -6.99 -12.24
C PRO A 147 15.07 -7.81 -11.46
N PHE A 148 14.36 -8.68 -12.15
CA PHE A 148 13.37 -9.55 -11.51
C PHE A 148 13.27 -10.89 -12.25
N SER A 149 12.67 -11.86 -11.56
CA SER A 149 12.35 -13.18 -12.11
C SER A 149 10.98 -13.64 -11.62
N LEU A 150 10.21 -14.24 -12.52
CA LEU A 150 8.93 -14.86 -12.16
C LEU A 150 9.16 -16.33 -11.83
N LEU A 151 9.03 -16.68 -10.55
CA LEU A 151 9.19 -18.03 -10.05
C LEU A 151 7.83 -18.76 -10.03
N ARG A 152 7.80 -19.98 -10.56
CA ARG A 152 6.63 -20.85 -10.56
C ARG A 152 7.00 -22.21 -10.04
N LEU A 153 6.13 -22.84 -9.25
CA LEU A 153 6.25 -24.25 -8.97
C LEU A 153 6.02 -25.03 -10.27
N GLN A 154 6.97 -25.86 -10.63
CA GLN A 154 6.73 -26.84 -11.69
C GLN A 154 5.64 -27.79 -11.20
N GLN A 155 4.49 -27.81 -11.87
CA GLN A 155 3.52 -28.88 -11.67
C GLN A 155 4.22 -30.18 -12.03
N LYS A 156 4.34 -31.10 -11.06
CA LYS A 156 4.77 -32.47 -11.32
C LYS A 156 3.76 -33.08 -12.29
N THR A 157 4.06 -33.01 -13.58
CA THR A 157 3.39 -33.84 -14.57
C THR A 157 3.78 -35.26 -14.24
N HIS A 158 2.79 -36.09 -13.89
CA HIS A 158 2.94 -37.52 -13.77
C HIS A 158 3.24 -38.13 -15.17
N GLN A 159 4.46 -37.91 -15.65
CA GLN A 159 4.97 -38.65 -16.80
C GLN A 159 6.30 -39.26 -16.39
N PRO A 160 6.40 -40.64 -16.41
CA PRO A 160 7.64 -41.34 -16.16
C PRO A 160 8.43 -41.47 -17.46
N HIS A 161 9.05 -40.42 -17.95
CA HIS A 161 10.13 -40.58 -18.94
C HIS A 161 11.02 -39.33 -18.93
N GLY A 162 12.31 -39.63 -18.72
CA GLY A 162 13.39 -38.70 -18.62
C GLY A 162 13.43 -37.67 -19.77
N ILE A 163 13.12 -36.48 -19.40
CA ILE A 163 13.53 -35.29 -20.13
C ILE A 163 14.40 -34.53 -19.16
N ASP A 164 15.61 -34.23 -19.59
CA ASP A 164 16.54 -33.34 -18.93
C ASP A 164 15.78 -32.07 -18.55
N GLU A 165 15.32 -32.01 -17.31
CA GLU A 165 14.68 -30.81 -16.76
C GLU A 165 15.79 -29.78 -16.62
N GLY A 166 15.95 -28.94 -17.65
CA GLY A 166 16.82 -27.79 -17.59
C GLY A 166 16.47 -27.02 -16.34
N HIS A 167 17.34 -27.02 -15.34
CA HIS A 167 17.21 -26.17 -14.18
C HIS A 167 16.99 -24.76 -14.71
N PRO A 168 15.90 -24.06 -14.30
CA PRO A 168 15.73 -22.67 -14.70
C PRO A 168 17.03 -21.97 -14.31
N GLU A 169 17.70 -21.39 -15.32
CA GLU A 169 18.97 -20.70 -15.09
C GLU A 169 18.81 -19.74 -13.92
N ILE A 170 19.66 -19.94 -12.90
CA ILE A 170 19.63 -19.07 -11.73
C ILE A 170 20.05 -17.70 -12.21
N PRO A 171 19.22 -16.65 -12.02
CA PRO A 171 19.56 -15.32 -12.48
C PRO A 171 20.91 -14.84 -11.96
N ASN A 172 21.73 -14.22 -12.77
CA ASN A 172 23.08 -13.78 -12.38
C ASN A 172 23.10 -12.90 -11.12
N TRP A 173 22.04 -12.08 -10.93
CA TRP A 173 21.90 -11.19 -9.77
C TRP A 173 21.53 -11.92 -8.45
N TRP A 174 21.07 -13.20 -8.52
CA TRP A 174 20.47 -13.92 -7.40
C TRP A 174 21.39 -14.07 -6.20
N TRP A 175 22.56 -14.63 -6.43
CA TRP A 175 23.51 -14.97 -5.34
C TRP A 175 24.11 -13.72 -4.69
N GLU A 176 24.37 -12.71 -5.51
CA GLU A 176 24.88 -11.43 -5.03
C GLU A 176 23.83 -10.75 -4.14
N ALA A 177 22.61 -10.61 -4.64
CA ALA A 177 21.51 -10.01 -3.90
C ALA A 177 21.22 -10.75 -2.59
N LEU A 178 21.14 -12.09 -2.63
CA LEU A 178 20.83 -12.90 -1.46
C LEU A 178 21.84 -12.72 -0.32
N ARG A 179 23.14 -12.56 -0.64
CA ARG A 179 24.22 -12.35 0.33
C ARG A 179 24.36 -10.90 0.77
N ALA A 180 24.05 -9.96 -0.10
CA ALA A 180 24.13 -8.53 0.24
C ALA A 180 22.89 -8.10 1.05
N GLU A 181 21.93 -7.48 0.41
CA GLU A 181 20.75 -6.90 1.05
C GLU A 181 19.56 -7.88 1.09
N GLY A 182 19.63 -8.99 0.36
CA GLY A 182 18.59 -10.01 0.29
C GLY A 182 17.78 -9.98 -0.98
N VAL A 183 16.92 -10.99 -1.12
CA VAL A 183 15.95 -11.16 -2.20
C VAL A 183 14.54 -11.01 -1.64
N VAL A 184 13.71 -10.26 -2.32
CA VAL A 184 12.28 -10.11 -1.97
C VAL A 184 11.45 -11.00 -2.86
N LEU A 185 10.63 -11.86 -2.24
CA LEU A 185 9.56 -12.56 -2.91
C LEU A 185 8.23 -11.88 -2.61
N LYS A 186 7.43 -11.67 -3.63
CA LYS A 186 6.07 -11.14 -3.52
C LYS A 186 5.13 -11.83 -4.52
N PRO A 187 3.82 -11.98 -4.22
CA PRO A 187 2.90 -12.58 -5.16
C PRO A 187 2.85 -11.76 -6.45
N GLN A 188 2.80 -12.42 -7.59
CA GLN A 188 2.64 -11.77 -8.91
C GLN A 188 1.38 -10.89 -8.91
N ARG A 189 0.29 -11.42 -8.39
CA ARG A 189 -0.97 -10.71 -8.18
C ARG A 189 -1.23 -10.64 -6.69
N GLY A 190 -1.44 -9.47 -6.15
CA GLY A 190 -1.65 -9.34 -4.71
C GLY A 190 -1.76 -7.88 -4.29
N HIS A 191 -2.40 -7.66 -3.14
CA HIS A 191 -2.68 -6.33 -2.63
C HIS A 191 -2.26 -6.20 -1.16
N ALA A 192 -1.99 -4.99 -0.73
CA ALA A 192 -1.75 -4.62 0.67
C ALA A 192 -0.54 -5.33 1.31
N GLY A 193 0.54 -5.55 0.56
CA GLY A 193 1.80 -6.10 1.08
C GLY A 193 1.72 -7.54 1.64
N ARG A 194 0.66 -8.28 1.31
CA ARG A 194 0.54 -9.68 1.74
C ARG A 194 1.56 -10.54 1.02
N GLY A 195 2.30 -11.36 1.77
CA GLY A 195 3.27 -12.28 1.21
C GLY A 195 4.53 -11.61 0.65
N VAL A 196 4.79 -10.35 1.00
CA VAL A 196 6.04 -9.68 0.65
C VAL A 196 7.07 -9.97 1.73
N ILE A 197 8.03 -10.86 1.41
CA ILE A 197 9.03 -11.35 2.35
C ILE A 197 10.42 -11.13 1.76
N ARG A 198 11.29 -10.53 2.55
CA ARG A 198 12.73 -10.43 2.29
C ARG A 198 13.42 -11.64 2.87
N PHE A 199 14.29 -12.24 2.08
CA PHE A 199 15.18 -13.33 2.47
C PHE A 199 16.62 -12.87 2.29
N ARG A 200 17.46 -13.12 3.29
CA ARG A 200 18.87 -12.79 3.26
C ARG A 200 19.68 -13.97 3.79
N TRP A 201 20.81 -14.23 3.16
CA TRP A 201 21.76 -15.25 3.58
C TRP A 201 22.91 -14.65 4.36
N SER A 202 23.03 -14.98 5.65
CA SER A 202 24.08 -14.48 6.53
C SER A 202 25.40 -15.25 6.46
N GLY A 203 25.50 -16.25 5.58
CA GLY A 203 26.64 -17.17 5.48
C GLY A 203 26.44 -18.48 6.24
N SER A 204 25.53 -18.53 7.20
CA SER A 204 25.22 -19.74 7.99
C SER A 204 23.74 -19.94 8.27
N ALA A 205 22.91 -18.94 7.97
CA ALA A 205 21.48 -19.01 8.20
C ALA A 205 20.70 -18.19 7.18
N LEU A 206 19.50 -18.65 6.85
CA LEU A 206 18.54 -17.91 6.06
C LEU A 206 17.71 -17.02 6.98
N GLU A 207 17.95 -15.71 6.93
CA GLU A 207 17.15 -14.71 7.61
C GLU A 207 15.89 -14.40 6.78
N GLN A 208 14.77 -14.17 7.45
CA GLN A 208 13.51 -13.83 6.79
C GLN A 208 12.81 -12.67 7.50
N GLN A 209 12.32 -11.72 6.72
CA GLN A 209 11.66 -10.51 7.22
C GLN A 209 10.41 -10.21 6.39
N ALA A 210 9.24 -10.22 7.02
CA ALA A 210 8.05 -9.68 6.37
C ALA A 210 8.11 -8.16 6.34
N LEU A 211 8.06 -7.56 5.15
CA LEU A 211 8.25 -6.11 5.00
C LEU A 211 7.04 -5.29 5.45
N PHE A 212 5.82 -5.87 5.43
CA PHE A 212 4.57 -5.17 5.74
C PHE A 212 3.70 -5.83 6.80
N ARG A 213 4.04 -7.06 7.24
CA ARG A 213 3.31 -7.79 8.27
C ARG A 213 4.27 -8.62 9.08
N ARG A 214 4.00 -8.77 10.38
CA ARG A 214 4.77 -9.71 11.20
C ARG A 214 4.55 -11.12 10.70
N LEU A 215 5.63 -11.85 10.47
CA LEU A 215 5.60 -13.30 10.35
C LEU A 215 5.11 -13.93 11.67
N PRO A 216 4.51 -15.12 11.62
CA PRO A 216 4.31 -15.91 12.83
C PRO A 216 5.64 -16.01 13.60
N ALA A 217 5.59 -15.86 14.93
CA ALA A 217 6.78 -15.86 15.78
C ALA A 217 7.61 -17.15 15.70
N ASP A 218 7.01 -18.20 15.20
CA ASP A 218 7.57 -19.55 15.15
C ASP A 218 8.11 -19.94 13.76
N ALA A 219 8.34 -18.98 12.85
CA ALA A 219 8.97 -19.29 11.59
C ALA A 219 10.45 -19.66 11.86
N PRO A 220 10.84 -20.93 11.79
CA PRO A 220 12.19 -21.36 12.16
C PRO A 220 13.21 -20.71 11.23
N HIS A 221 14.26 -20.16 11.81
CA HIS A 221 15.48 -19.86 11.07
C HIS A 221 16.07 -21.21 10.62
N ALA A 222 16.00 -21.49 9.33
CA ALA A 222 16.63 -22.69 8.80
C ALA A 222 18.14 -22.49 8.87
N ALA A 223 18.81 -23.29 9.71
CA ALA A 223 20.25 -23.45 9.61
C ALA A 223 20.52 -24.30 8.34
N GLU A 224 21.01 -23.67 7.29
CA GLU A 224 21.35 -24.33 6.02
C GLU A 224 22.85 -24.18 5.79
N ALA A 225 23.49 -25.25 5.31
CA ALA A 225 24.93 -25.23 5.04
C ALA A 225 25.28 -24.42 3.79
N GLU A 226 24.30 -24.25 2.89
CA GLU A 226 24.46 -23.57 1.61
C GLU A 226 23.31 -22.57 1.37
N PRO A 227 23.56 -21.48 0.60
CA PRO A 227 22.52 -20.53 0.25
C PRO A 227 21.44 -21.18 -0.62
N PRO A 228 20.16 -20.94 -0.34
CA PRO A 228 19.06 -21.60 -1.03
C PRO A 228 18.94 -21.18 -2.51
N THR A 229 18.63 -22.14 -3.35
CA THR A 229 18.29 -21.92 -4.76
C THR A 229 16.94 -21.19 -4.90
N PRO A 230 16.62 -20.59 -6.05
CA PRO A 230 15.30 -19.98 -6.30
C PRO A 230 14.13 -20.95 -6.03
N ALA A 231 14.26 -22.22 -6.42
CA ALA A 231 13.22 -23.23 -6.21
C ALA A 231 13.01 -23.54 -4.71
N GLN A 232 14.10 -23.71 -3.95
CA GLN A 232 14.03 -23.93 -2.50
C GLN A 232 13.40 -22.71 -1.78
N LEU A 233 13.80 -21.50 -2.17
CA LEU A 233 13.26 -20.30 -1.58
C LEU A 233 11.79 -20.10 -1.93
N LEU A 234 11.38 -20.40 -3.15
CA LEU A 234 9.98 -20.38 -3.57
C LEU A 234 9.14 -21.38 -2.74
N ALA A 235 9.61 -22.61 -2.58
CA ALA A 235 8.92 -23.62 -1.77
C ALA A 235 8.79 -23.17 -0.31
N HIS A 236 9.81 -22.52 0.24
CA HIS A 236 9.76 -21.96 1.58
C HIS A 236 8.74 -20.81 1.68
N TRP A 237 8.74 -19.89 0.72
CA TRP A 237 7.78 -18.78 0.63
C TRP A 237 6.33 -19.27 0.51
N HIS A 238 6.05 -20.29 -0.30
CA HIS A 238 4.72 -20.90 -0.40
C HIS A 238 4.22 -21.45 0.93
N ARG A 239 5.08 -22.13 1.69
CA ARG A 239 4.74 -22.62 3.05
C ARG A 239 4.36 -21.47 3.98
N LEU A 240 5.13 -20.38 3.97
CA LEU A 240 4.88 -19.21 4.82
C LEU A 240 3.60 -18.47 4.42
N CYS A 241 3.37 -18.29 3.13
CA CYS A 241 2.23 -17.52 2.60
C CYS A 241 0.96 -18.36 2.46
N ARG A 242 1.06 -19.71 2.52
CA ARG A 242 -0.03 -20.64 2.21
C ARG A 242 -0.72 -20.31 0.89
N SER A 243 0.08 -20.09 -0.15
CA SER A 243 -0.36 -19.66 -1.47
C SER A 243 0.40 -20.45 -2.53
N ASP A 244 -0.28 -20.84 -3.59
CA ASP A 244 0.30 -21.51 -4.77
C ASP A 244 0.49 -20.54 -5.95
N GLU A 245 0.32 -19.24 -5.71
CA GLU A 245 0.50 -18.21 -6.73
C GLU A 245 1.98 -18.09 -7.15
N PRO A 246 2.26 -17.76 -8.42
CA PRO A 246 3.61 -17.39 -8.83
C PRO A 246 4.17 -16.25 -8.00
N ALA A 247 5.45 -16.34 -7.64
CA ALA A 247 6.15 -15.28 -6.92
C ALA A 247 7.04 -14.49 -7.86
N LEU A 248 6.96 -13.17 -7.76
CA LEU A 248 7.94 -12.26 -8.35
C LEU A 248 9.11 -12.15 -7.37
N ALA A 249 10.29 -12.53 -7.82
CA ALA A 249 11.55 -12.37 -7.10
C ALA A 249 12.31 -11.16 -7.64
N ALA A 250 12.84 -10.35 -6.75
CA ALA A 250 13.70 -9.21 -7.08
C ALA A 250 14.74 -9.00 -5.97
N PRO A 251 15.90 -8.36 -6.24
CA PRO A 251 16.80 -7.93 -5.18
C PRO A 251 16.05 -6.97 -4.23
N TYR A 252 16.44 -6.97 -2.95
CA TYR A 252 15.98 -5.96 -2.03
C TYR A 252 16.54 -4.60 -2.45
N LEU A 253 15.67 -3.61 -2.56
CA LEU A 253 16.03 -2.29 -3.06
C LEU A 253 16.24 -1.32 -1.90
N CYS A 254 17.40 -0.67 -1.88
CA CYS A 254 17.71 0.40 -0.94
C CYS A 254 17.37 1.76 -1.55
N HIS A 255 16.93 2.70 -0.72
CA HIS A 255 16.77 4.09 -1.13
C HIS A 255 18.13 4.82 -1.15
N SER A 256 18.16 5.99 -1.80
CA SER A 256 19.36 6.82 -1.90
C SER A 256 19.93 7.20 -0.54
N THR A 257 21.24 7.25 -0.45
CA THR A 257 21.98 7.75 0.72
C THR A 257 21.80 9.25 0.96
N ASP A 258 21.20 9.97 0.00
CA ASP A 258 20.79 11.37 0.18
C ASP A 258 19.62 11.52 1.16
N LEU A 259 18.97 10.41 1.51
CA LEU A 259 17.88 10.33 2.49
C LEU A 259 18.41 9.73 3.80
N PRO A 260 17.77 10.05 4.94
CA PRO A 260 18.11 9.41 6.21
C PRO A 260 17.95 7.89 6.13
N ALA A 261 18.82 7.13 6.75
CA ALA A 261 18.77 5.67 6.77
C ALA A 261 17.44 5.16 7.34
N ALA A 262 16.87 4.15 6.71
CA ALA A 262 15.69 3.43 7.16
C ALA A 262 15.73 1.98 6.66
N ASP A 263 15.24 1.05 7.48
CA ASP A 263 15.05 -0.36 7.13
C ASP A 263 13.68 -0.82 7.67
N PRO A 264 12.77 -1.28 6.81
CA PRO A 264 12.90 -1.40 5.35
C PRO A 264 13.06 -0.06 4.62
N ALA A 265 13.41 -0.11 3.33
CA ALA A 265 13.61 1.09 2.52
C ALA A 265 12.33 1.95 2.46
N VAL A 266 12.53 3.26 2.34
CA VAL A 266 11.45 4.24 2.18
C VAL A 266 10.78 4.05 0.83
N VAL A 267 9.45 4.15 0.82
CA VAL A 267 8.64 4.15 -0.40
C VAL A 267 8.09 5.54 -0.63
N VAL A 268 8.24 6.06 -1.84
CA VAL A 268 7.56 7.27 -2.30
C VAL A 268 6.30 6.86 -3.03
N ARG A 269 5.14 7.18 -2.45
CA ARG A 269 3.85 6.98 -3.11
C ARG A 269 3.44 8.23 -3.85
N VAL A 270 3.18 8.10 -5.15
CA VAL A 270 2.79 9.20 -6.04
C VAL A 270 1.44 8.91 -6.65
N ILE A 271 0.46 9.78 -6.44
CA ILE A 271 -0.82 9.72 -7.13
C ILE A 271 -0.76 10.61 -8.37
N THR A 272 -0.95 10.00 -9.52
CA THR A 272 -1.09 10.70 -10.79
C THR A 272 -2.52 10.63 -11.30
N THR A 273 -2.94 11.66 -12.01
CA THR A 273 -4.31 11.79 -12.54
C THR A 273 -4.29 12.23 -14.00
N ARG A 274 -5.29 11.75 -14.73
CA ARG A 274 -5.58 12.15 -16.10
C ARG A 274 -7.06 12.53 -16.19
N PRO A 275 -7.43 13.75 -16.61
CA PRO A 275 -8.83 14.20 -16.60
C PRO A 275 -9.68 13.59 -17.70
N SER A 276 -9.08 13.15 -18.81
CA SER A 276 -9.72 12.48 -19.94
C SER A 276 -8.74 11.46 -20.56
N PRO A 277 -9.20 10.52 -21.39
CA PRO A 277 -8.35 9.48 -21.99
C PRO A 277 -7.09 10.02 -22.68
N GLU A 278 -7.20 11.16 -23.34
CA GLU A 278 -6.12 11.83 -24.08
C GLU A 278 -5.54 13.04 -23.32
N GLY A 279 -6.07 13.32 -22.13
CA GLY A 279 -5.66 14.47 -21.33
C GLY A 279 -4.25 14.35 -20.77
N PRO A 280 -3.66 15.48 -20.37
CA PRO A 280 -2.34 15.47 -19.75
C PRO A 280 -2.36 14.77 -18.41
N VAL A 281 -1.26 14.07 -18.12
CA VAL A 281 -1.04 13.49 -16.79
C VAL A 281 -0.46 14.55 -15.86
N ALA A 282 -0.98 14.60 -14.64
CA ALA A 282 -0.44 15.44 -13.59
C ALA A 282 -0.23 14.67 -12.29
N VAL A 283 0.81 14.99 -11.54
CA VAL A 283 0.98 14.56 -10.17
C VAL A 283 -0.06 15.28 -9.30
N ARG A 284 -0.92 14.50 -8.66
CA ARG A 284 -1.99 15.02 -7.80
C ARG A 284 -1.51 15.19 -6.37
N GLN A 285 -0.73 14.21 -5.90
CA GLN A 285 -0.25 14.16 -4.52
C GLN A 285 0.92 13.17 -4.42
N ALA A 286 1.83 13.43 -3.49
CA ALA A 286 2.92 12.51 -3.19
C ALA A 286 3.25 12.54 -1.70
N TRP A 287 3.65 11.38 -1.17
CA TRP A 287 4.15 11.25 0.19
C TRP A 287 5.16 10.10 0.30
N LEU A 288 5.94 10.15 1.36
CA LEU A 288 6.86 9.10 1.73
C LEU A 288 6.22 8.22 2.81
N GLU A 289 6.33 6.92 2.66
CA GLU A 289 6.05 5.92 3.68
C GLU A 289 7.40 5.60 4.34
N VAL A 290 7.64 6.20 5.50
CA VAL A 290 8.93 6.12 6.19
C VAL A 290 8.82 5.14 7.35
N PRO A 291 9.50 4.00 7.30
CA PRO A 291 9.62 3.12 8.45
C PRO A 291 10.54 3.76 9.49
N LEU A 292 10.07 3.80 10.73
CA LEU A 292 10.87 4.17 11.88
C LEU A 292 11.35 2.91 12.60
N CYS A 293 12.29 3.07 13.52
CA CYS A 293 12.72 1.99 14.40
C CYS A 293 11.48 1.34 15.08
N ASP A 294 11.56 0.03 15.35
CA ASP A 294 10.50 -0.79 15.95
C ASP A 294 9.23 -0.97 15.10
N GLY A 295 9.35 -0.80 13.77
CA GLY A 295 8.30 -1.12 12.81
C GLY A 295 7.14 -0.13 12.74
N ALA A 296 7.25 1.05 13.35
CA ALA A 296 6.32 2.14 13.13
C ALA A 296 6.53 2.74 11.74
N VAL A 297 5.44 3.00 11.02
CA VAL A 297 5.49 3.69 9.72
C VAL A 297 4.82 5.05 9.86
N VAL A 298 5.49 6.09 9.38
CA VAL A 298 4.95 7.45 9.33
C VAL A 298 4.81 7.90 7.88
N PHE A 299 3.81 8.76 7.65
CA PHE A 299 3.55 9.33 6.33
C PHE A 299 3.97 10.78 6.33
N ILE A 300 4.84 11.15 5.40
CA ILE A 300 5.36 12.51 5.25
C ILE A 300 5.13 12.95 3.82
N SER A 301 4.43 14.08 3.61
CA SER A 301 4.28 14.63 2.26
C SER A 301 5.62 15.04 1.65
N ALA A 302 5.67 15.15 0.33
CA ALA A 302 6.90 15.51 -0.38
C ALA A 302 7.45 16.90 0.01
N ASP A 303 6.65 17.75 0.62
CA ASP A 303 7.00 19.07 1.18
C ASP A 303 7.29 19.06 2.68
N GLY A 304 7.41 17.89 3.29
CA GLY A 304 7.86 17.71 4.67
C GLY A 304 6.77 17.78 5.73
N VAL A 305 5.49 17.83 5.36
CA VAL A 305 4.38 17.80 6.32
C VAL A 305 4.07 16.37 6.73
N SER A 306 4.23 16.04 8.01
CA SER A 306 3.94 14.69 8.52
C SER A 306 2.49 14.55 8.98
N LEU A 307 1.89 13.40 8.70
CA LEU A 307 0.62 13.03 9.34
C LEU A 307 0.86 12.71 10.82
N PRO A 308 -0.03 13.14 11.72
CA PRO A 308 0.06 12.76 13.13
C PRO A 308 -0.14 11.25 13.27
N ASN A 309 0.68 10.59 14.09
CA ASN A 309 0.47 9.17 14.40
C ASN A 309 -0.79 9.00 15.25
N PRO A 310 -1.77 8.20 14.82
CA PRO A 310 -3.00 7.97 15.59
C PRO A 310 -2.85 6.89 16.66
N GLY A 311 -1.73 6.15 16.63
CA GLY A 311 -1.43 5.04 17.53
C GLY A 311 -0.82 5.48 18.86
N GLU A 312 0.06 4.65 19.39
CA GLU A 312 0.87 4.97 20.57
C GLU A 312 1.77 6.18 20.28
N ALA A 313 2.06 6.95 21.34
CA ALA A 313 3.00 8.05 21.22
C ALA A 313 4.36 7.53 20.75
N LEU A 314 4.94 8.18 19.76
CA LEU A 314 6.28 7.85 19.28
C LEU A 314 7.29 7.97 20.42
N THR A 315 8.20 7.02 20.52
CA THR A 315 9.35 7.09 21.43
C THR A 315 10.21 8.30 21.10
N ALA A 316 11.08 8.71 22.03
CA ALA A 316 12.01 9.81 21.79
C ALA A 316 12.91 9.56 20.56
N ALA A 317 13.37 8.31 20.37
CA ALA A 317 14.15 7.90 19.20
C ALA A 317 13.36 8.04 17.89
N GLN A 318 12.10 7.58 17.88
CA GLN A 318 11.21 7.70 16.72
C GLN A 318 10.87 9.17 16.41
N GLN A 319 10.63 9.99 17.44
CA GLN A 319 10.42 11.44 17.28
C GLN A 319 11.67 12.12 16.68
N GLY A 320 12.86 11.76 17.17
CA GLY A 320 14.11 12.25 16.61
C GLY A 320 14.32 11.83 15.15
N ALA A 321 13.98 10.59 14.80
CA ALA A 321 14.03 10.12 13.43
C ALA A 321 13.02 10.88 12.55
N LEU A 322 11.76 11.02 12.97
CA LEU A 322 10.74 11.78 12.26
C LEU A 322 11.19 13.24 12.03
N ALA A 323 11.75 13.88 13.05
CA ALA A 323 12.23 15.26 12.94
C ALA A 323 13.39 15.42 11.92
N ARG A 324 14.26 14.42 11.77
CA ARG A 324 15.29 14.42 10.71
C ARG A 324 14.66 14.35 9.33
N TRP A 325 13.70 13.44 9.13
CA TRP A 325 12.99 13.28 7.86
C TRP A 325 12.20 14.53 7.46
N THR A 326 11.41 15.09 8.37
CA THR A 326 10.62 16.30 8.09
C THR A 326 11.51 17.50 7.78
N ARG A 327 12.63 17.68 8.49
CA ARG A 327 13.59 18.75 8.22
C ARG A 327 14.23 18.60 6.84
N GLN A 328 14.62 17.38 6.45
CA GLN A 328 15.20 17.09 5.15
C GLN A 328 14.26 17.51 4.03
N LEU A 329 12.99 17.10 4.13
CA LEU A 329 11.99 17.37 3.11
C LEU A 329 11.51 18.83 3.12
N HIS A 330 11.46 19.47 4.28
CA HIS A 330 11.04 20.87 4.40
C HIS A 330 12.01 21.84 3.72
N ASN A 331 13.28 21.48 3.62
CA ASN A 331 14.29 22.22 2.86
C ASN A 331 14.19 22.03 1.34
N GLY A 332 13.15 21.34 0.88
CA GLY A 332 12.89 20.97 -0.49
C GLY A 332 13.08 19.48 -0.73
N ALA A 333 12.18 18.90 -1.55
CA ALA A 333 12.26 17.48 -1.87
C ALA A 333 13.62 17.13 -2.51
N PRO A 334 14.37 16.13 -1.99
CA PRO A 334 15.60 15.65 -2.57
C PRO A 334 15.45 15.25 -4.04
N VAL A 335 16.54 15.27 -4.79
CA VAL A 335 16.53 14.95 -6.23
C VAL A 335 15.91 13.58 -6.49
N CYS A 336 16.26 12.56 -5.69
CA CYS A 336 15.73 11.21 -5.82
C CYS A 336 14.20 11.13 -5.59
N VAL A 337 13.64 11.97 -4.70
CA VAL A 337 12.20 12.06 -4.48
C VAL A 337 11.51 12.75 -5.66
N ARG A 338 12.07 13.86 -6.16
CA ARG A 338 11.53 14.53 -7.37
C ARG A 338 11.56 13.61 -8.58
N ALA A 339 12.65 12.86 -8.76
CA ALA A 339 12.76 11.86 -9.82
C ALA A 339 11.63 10.82 -9.77
N CYS A 340 11.17 10.41 -8.58
CA CYS A 340 9.99 9.54 -8.44
C CYS A 340 8.70 10.19 -8.97
N LEU A 341 8.51 11.50 -8.74
CA LEU A 341 7.33 12.23 -9.22
C LEU A 341 7.32 12.29 -10.75
N ASP A 342 8.45 12.64 -11.34
CA ASP A 342 8.61 12.74 -12.78
C ASP A 342 8.45 11.37 -13.46
N ALA A 343 9.06 10.33 -12.89
CA ALA A 343 8.94 8.96 -13.36
C ALA A 343 7.49 8.45 -13.29
N ALA A 344 6.77 8.76 -12.21
CA ALA A 344 5.37 8.38 -12.05
C ALA A 344 4.46 9.03 -13.11
N ALA A 345 4.66 10.31 -13.39
CA ALA A 345 3.93 11.02 -14.45
C ALA A 345 4.24 10.41 -15.82
N ALA A 346 5.51 10.18 -16.11
CA ALA A 346 5.95 9.56 -17.37
C ALA A 346 5.43 8.12 -17.54
N MET A 347 5.42 7.31 -16.46
CA MET A 347 4.82 5.96 -16.49
C MET A 347 3.33 6.01 -16.75
N HIS A 348 2.58 6.91 -16.10
CA HIS A 348 1.15 7.05 -16.34
C HIS A 348 0.84 7.46 -17.78
N GLN A 349 1.67 8.32 -18.36
CA GLN A 349 1.53 8.73 -19.77
C GLN A 349 1.70 7.56 -20.76
N ARG A 350 2.49 6.58 -20.40
CA ARG A 350 2.74 5.37 -21.21
C ARG A 350 1.64 4.31 -21.09
N LEU A 351 0.83 4.37 -20.04
CA LEU A 351 -0.27 3.41 -19.86
C LEU A 351 -1.41 3.70 -20.85
N PRO A 352 -2.20 2.67 -21.20
CA PRO A 352 -3.52 2.88 -21.76
C PRO A 352 -4.34 3.84 -20.89
N ALA A 353 -5.40 4.41 -21.45
CA ALA A 353 -6.19 5.41 -20.75
C ALA A 353 -6.71 4.90 -19.39
N ILE A 354 -6.32 5.60 -18.34
CA ILE A 354 -6.79 5.39 -16.96
C ILE A 354 -6.83 6.72 -16.23
N ASP A 355 -7.85 6.91 -15.37
CA ASP A 355 -8.11 8.18 -14.68
C ASP A 355 -7.09 8.50 -13.59
N GLN A 356 -6.71 7.50 -12.80
CA GLN A 356 -5.81 7.66 -11.66
C GLN A 356 -4.99 6.40 -11.42
N VAL A 357 -3.73 6.60 -11.02
CA VAL A 357 -2.84 5.53 -10.56
C VAL A 357 -2.09 6.02 -9.32
N ALA A 358 -1.98 5.16 -8.30
CA ALA A 358 -1.03 5.32 -7.21
C ALA A 358 0.20 4.46 -7.51
N TRP A 359 1.35 5.08 -7.57
CA TRP A 359 2.64 4.48 -7.87
C TRP A 359 3.47 4.36 -6.60
N ASP A 360 4.12 3.23 -6.41
CA ASP A 360 5.06 2.99 -5.34
C ASP A 360 6.47 2.90 -5.91
N TRP A 361 7.34 3.81 -5.46
CA TRP A 361 8.72 3.95 -5.93
C TRP A 361 9.70 3.83 -4.78
N ILE A 362 10.85 3.20 -5.03
CA ILE A 362 12.04 3.38 -4.20
C ILE A 362 12.79 4.59 -4.76
N PRO A 363 13.03 5.63 -3.94
CA PRO A 363 13.82 6.81 -4.33
C PRO A 363 15.31 6.46 -4.35
N ALA A 364 15.72 5.59 -5.27
CA ALA A 364 17.10 5.19 -5.46
C ALA A 364 17.90 6.25 -6.20
N SER A 365 19.21 6.09 -6.28
CA SER A 365 20.12 6.95 -7.03
C SER A 365 20.96 6.07 -7.98
N PRO A 366 21.17 6.46 -9.23
CA PRO A 366 20.80 7.75 -9.86
C PRO A 366 19.32 7.81 -10.30
N GLU A 367 18.63 6.70 -10.46
CA GLU A 367 17.27 6.62 -10.99
C GLU A 367 16.31 5.96 -9.98
N PRO A 368 15.06 6.41 -9.89
CA PRO A 368 14.06 5.76 -9.04
C PRO A 368 13.68 4.39 -9.58
N LEU A 369 13.33 3.45 -8.70
CA LEU A 369 12.95 2.10 -9.08
C LEU A 369 11.49 1.83 -8.77
N LEU A 370 10.72 1.39 -9.76
CA LEU A 370 9.31 1.07 -9.64
C LEU A 370 9.09 -0.21 -8.82
N LEU A 371 8.24 -0.14 -7.80
CA LEU A 371 7.77 -1.31 -7.07
C LEU A 371 6.45 -1.85 -7.61
N GLU A 372 5.45 -0.97 -7.74
CA GLU A 372 4.12 -1.32 -8.26
C GLU A 372 3.31 -0.08 -8.65
N GLY A 373 2.25 -0.31 -9.43
CA GLY A 373 1.23 0.68 -9.73
C GLY A 373 -0.15 0.15 -9.35
N ASN A 374 -0.96 0.97 -8.70
CA ASN A 374 -2.25 0.60 -8.16
C ASN A 374 -3.37 1.43 -8.77
N GLY A 375 -4.25 0.80 -9.58
CA GLY A 375 -5.44 1.44 -10.12
C GLY A 375 -6.58 1.58 -9.08
N GLY A 376 -6.56 0.80 -8.00
CA GLY A 376 -7.58 0.79 -6.94
C GLY A 376 -6.93 0.96 -5.57
N PHE A 377 -6.44 2.16 -5.25
CA PHE A 377 -5.73 2.47 -4.01
C PHE A 377 -6.65 3.01 -2.92
N GLY A 378 -6.19 2.98 -1.66
CA GLY A 378 -6.90 3.54 -0.51
C GLY A 378 -7.04 5.06 -0.59
N LEU A 379 -8.15 5.57 -0.09
CA LEU A 379 -8.46 7.01 -0.12
C LEU A 379 -8.17 7.71 1.22
N LEU A 380 -7.87 6.96 2.28
CA LEU A 380 -7.67 7.54 3.61
C LEU A 380 -6.49 8.52 3.62
N VAL A 381 -5.28 8.06 3.33
CA VAL A 381 -4.07 8.88 3.40
C VAL A 381 -4.14 10.13 2.50
N PRO A 382 -4.58 10.03 1.22
CA PRO A 382 -4.80 11.21 0.39
C PRO A 382 -5.73 12.26 1.00
N GLN A 383 -6.83 11.82 1.61
CA GLN A 383 -7.80 12.73 2.24
C GLN A 383 -7.25 13.34 3.53
N LEU A 384 -6.47 12.58 4.31
CA LEU A 384 -5.82 13.09 5.52
C LEU A 384 -4.85 14.23 5.20
N PHE A 385 -4.01 14.09 4.17
CA PHE A 385 -3.13 15.16 3.71
C PHE A 385 -3.92 16.36 3.17
N ALA A 386 -4.97 16.13 2.38
CA ALA A 386 -5.81 17.22 1.88
C ALA A 386 -6.46 18.01 3.03
N ARG A 387 -6.89 17.33 4.10
CA ARG A 387 -7.40 17.97 5.30
C ARG A 387 -6.35 18.79 6.04
N LEU A 388 -5.16 18.22 6.20
CA LEU A 388 -4.06 18.88 6.90
C LEU A 388 -3.65 20.16 6.18
N ASN A 389 -3.50 20.10 4.86
CA ASN A 389 -3.19 21.27 4.03
C ASN A 389 -4.30 22.34 4.07
N ALA A 390 -5.57 21.93 4.05
CA ALA A 390 -6.68 22.86 4.17
C ALA A 390 -6.70 23.56 5.54
N ALA A 391 -6.33 22.86 6.62
CA ALA A 391 -6.24 23.47 7.95
C ALA A 391 -5.07 24.46 8.07
N ALA A 392 -3.96 24.23 7.38
CA ALA A 392 -2.81 25.13 7.36
C ALA A 392 -3.07 26.43 6.58
N LEU A 393 -4.08 26.46 5.70
CA LEU A 393 -4.48 27.63 4.91
C LEU A 393 -5.59 28.47 5.59
N GLN A 394 -6.11 28.03 6.73
CA GLN A 394 -7.06 28.82 7.52
C GLN A 394 -6.26 29.68 8.51
N PRO A 395 -6.40 31.01 8.46
CA PRO A 395 -5.68 31.94 9.34
C PRO A 395 -6.09 31.77 10.82
#